data_a66f3f40df964f82d0adc15f394db0e7
#
_entry.id   a66f3f40df964f82d0adc15f394db0e7
#
_cell.length_a   1.000
_cell.length_b   1.000
_cell.length_c   1.000
_cell.angle_alpha   90.00
_cell.angle_beta   90.00
_cell.angle_gamma   90.00
#
_symmetry.space_group_name_H-M   'P 1'
#
loop_
_entity.id
_entity.type
_entity.pdbx_description
1 polymer ?
#
loop_
_entity_poly.entity_id
_entity_poly.type
_entity_poly.pdbx_seq_one_letter_code
_entity_poly.pdbx_strand_id
1 'polypeptide(L)'
;MVIVIKVFDFLKIISKNKIFDILTYYLYYLAAALGCNMEFYPVKEKLANGKIVKECLDEALRCNPQDGSAHYILGRFYNELLKLPWAVRSMASSIGIPSGTADDAIRHLELSKGSSGHDKHVGLLLYKLYKDVSL
;
A
#
# COMPACT_ATOMS: atom_id res chain seq x y z
N MET A 1 12.17 -12.48 -4.88
CA MET A 1 10.73 -12.42 -5.25
C MET A 1 9.97 -13.71 -4.96
N VAL A 2 10.42 -14.87 -5.42
CA VAL A 2 9.74 -16.16 -5.17
C VAL A 2 9.62 -16.47 -3.68
N ILE A 3 10.64 -16.18 -2.88
CA ILE A 3 10.62 -16.39 -1.41
C ILE A 3 9.58 -15.51 -0.75
N VAL A 4 9.46 -14.24 -1.19
CA VAL A 4 8.48 -13.28 -0.64
C VAL A 4 7.06 -13.74 -0.93
N ILE A 5 6.78 -14.23 -2.15
CA ILE A 5 5.46 -14.75 -2.53
C ILE A 5 5.10 -15.98 -1.67
N LYS A 6 6.04 -16.91 -1.48
CA LYS A 6 5.82 -18.09 -0.63
C LYS A 6 5.58 -17.74 0.83
N VAL A 7 6.32 -16.78 1.37
CA VAL A 7 6.09 -16.27 2.72
C VAL A 7 4.71 -15.64 2.85
N PHE A 8 4.30 -14.86 1.85
CA PHE A 8 2.98 -14.23 1.82
C PHE A 8 1.85 -15.28 1.78
N ASP A 9 1.96 -16.29 0.93
CA ASP A 9 0.98 -17.38 0.86
C ASP A 9 0.90 -18.17 2.16
N PHE A 10 2.04 -18.45 2.79
CA PHE A 10 2.12 -19.09 4.08
C PHE A 10 1.44 -18.25 5.18
N LEU A 11 1.68 -16.94 5.20
CA LEU A 11 1.05 -16.02 6.14
C LEU A 11 -0.47 -15.95 5.94
N LYS A 12 -0.95 -15.98 4.70
CA LYS A 12 -2.39 -16.07 4.40
C LYS A 12 -3.04 -17.32 5.01
N ILE A 13 -2.37 -18.46 4.92
CA ILE A 13 -2.85 -19.72 5.50
C ILE A 13 -2.91 -19.63 7.02
N ILE A 14 -1.88 -19.08 7.64
CA ILE A 14 -1.79 -18.92 9.11
C ILE A 14 -2.81 -17.90 9.62
N SER A 15 -3.13 -16.85 8.84
CA SER A 15 -4.06 -15.79 9.27
C SER A 15 -5.46 -16.31 9.62
N LYS A 16 -5.81 -17.50 9.17
CA LYS A 16 -7.07 -18.16 9.55
C LYS A 16 -7.09 -18.68 10.99
N ASN A 17 -5.97 -18.68 11.70
CA ASN A 17 -5.79 -19.34 13.00
C ASN A 17 -5.53 -18.44 14.21
N LYS A 18 -6.08 -17.25 14.30
CA LYS A 18 -6.07 -16.38 15.50
C LYS A 18 -4.73 -15.71 15.90
N ILE A 19 -3.70 -15.68 15.06
CA ILE A 19 -2.44 -14.97 15.34
C ILE A 19 -2.45 -13.61 14.62
N PHE A 20 -3.60 -12.94 14.66
CA PHE A 20 -3.87 -11.75 13.82
C PHE A 20 -2.89 -10.59 14.04
N ASP A 21 -2.56 -10.27 15.28
CA ASP A 21 -1.72 -9.10 15.57
C ASP A 21 -0.29 -9.29 15.07
N ILE A 22 0.27 -10.47 15.24
CA ILE A 22 1.61 -10.81 14.77
C ILE A 22 1.66 -10.80 13.24
N LEU A 23 0.64 -11.35 12.61
CA LEU A 23 0.56 -11.42 11.15
C LEU A 23 0.38 -10.07 10.51
N THR A 24 -0.47 -9.21 11.06
CA THR A 24 -0.65 -7.84 10.60
C THR A 24 0.68 -7.09 10.65
N TYR A 25 1.43 -7.28 11.73
CA TYR A 25 2.75 -6.70 11.90
C TYR A 25 3.73 -7.16 10.81
N TYR A 26 3.82 -8.47 10.57
CA TYR A 26 4.69 -9.02 9.52
C TYR A 26 4.29 -8.56 8.12
N LEU A 27 3.01 -8.54 7.81
CA LEU A 27 2.52 -8.08 6.51
C LEU A 27 2.83 -6.59 6.29
N TYR A 28 2.69 -5.78 7.32
CA TYR A 28 3.06 -4.37 7.29
C TYR A 28 4.56 -4.20 6.97
N TYR A 29 5.44 -4.90 7.70
CA TYR A 29 6.88 -4.78 7.49
C TYR A 29 7.31 -5.31 6.13
N LEU A 30 6.69 -6.38 5.66
CA LEU A 30 6.93 -6.92 4.32
C LEU A 30 6.57 -5.89 3.25
N ALA A 31 5.40 -5.28 3.36
CA ALA A 31 4.97 -4.24 2.44
C ALA A 31 5.90 -3.02 2.47
N ALA A 32 6.31 -2.61 3.67
CA ALA A 32 7.25 -1.49 3.85
C ALA A 32 8.62 -1.80 3.22
N ALA A 33 9.14 -2.99 3.45
CA ALA A 33 10.43 -3.42 2.89
C ALA A 33 10.42 -3.45 1.35
N LEU A 34 9.36 -3.99 0.77
CA LEU A 34 9.20 -4.02 -0.68
C LEU A 34 9.06 -2.60 -1.24
N GLY A 35 8.31 -1.73 -0.55
CA GLY A 35 8.11 -0.35 -0.97
C GLY A 35 9.38 0.49 -0.93
N CYS A 36 10.23 0.32 0.08
CA CYS A 36 11.48 1.07 0.22
C CYS A 36 12.49 0.78 -0.90
N ASN A 37 12.45 -0.40 -1.47
CA ASN A 37 13.39 -0.81 -2.52
C ASN A 37 12.90 -0.54 -3.94
N MET A 38 11.68 -0.05 -4.10
CA MET A 38 11.06 0.11 -5.43
C MET A 38 11.78 1.08 -6.35
N GLU A 39 12.49 2.07 -5.81
CA GLU A 39 13.19 3.09 -6.61
C GLU A 39 14.27 2.51 -7.52
N PHE A 40 14.85 1.37 -7.13
CA PHE A 40 15.99 0.76 -7.82
C PHE A 40 15.60 -0.28 -8.87
N TYR A 41 14.31 -0.54 -9.05
CA TYR A 41 13.83 -1.58 -9.96
C TYR A 41 13.31 -1.02 -11.29
N PRO A 42 13.46 -1.76 -12.40
CA PRO A 42 12.78 -1.43 -13.65
C PRO A 42 11.26 -1.36 -13.48
N VAL A 43 10.57 -0.63 -14.35
CA VAL A 43 9.12 -0.40 -14.28
C VAL A 43 8.34 -1.71 -14.14
N LYS A 44 8.68 -2.72 -14.91
CA LYS A 44 8.00 -4.03 -14.86
C LYS A 44 8.09 -4.68 -13.49
N GLU A 45 9.28 -4.64 -12.86
CA GLU A 45 9.48 -5.19 -11.52
C GLU A 45 8.81 -4.32 -10.46
N LYS A 46 8.84 -2.99 -10.62
CA LYS A 46 8.09 -2.08 -9.74
C LYS A 46 6.61 -2.42 -9.71
N LEU A 47 6.01 -2.68 -10.86
CA LEU A 47 4.60 -3.04 -10.95
C LEU A 47 4.32 -4.39 -10.29
N ALA A 48 5.16 -5.39 -10.52
CA ALA A 48 5.02 -6.70 -9.90
C ALA A 48 5.14 -6.61 -8.36
N ASN A 49 6.12 -5.86 -7.86
CA ASN A 49 6.29 -5.61 -6.42
C ASN A 49 5.12 -4.79 -5.85
N GLY A 50 4.64 -3.81 -6.61
CA GLY A 50 3.47 -3.01 -6.23
C GLY A 50 2.23 -3.85 -6.02
N LYS A 51 2.01 -4.85 -6.87
CA LYS A 51 0.91 -5.79 -6.71
C LYS A 51 1.03 -6.58 -5.39
N ILE A 52 2.23 -7.07 -5.06
CA ILE A 52 2.49 -7.79 -3.82
C ILE A 52 2.25 -6.88 -2.61
N VAL A 53 2.75 -5.66 -2.64
CA VAL A 53 2.54 -4.66 -1.58
C VAL A 53 1.05 -4.42 -1.36
N LYS A 54 0.28 -4.23 -2.43
CA LYS A 54 -1.16 -4.01 -2.35
C LYS A 54 -1.88 -5.20 -1.71
N GLU A 55 -1.55 -6.41 -2.14
CA GLU A 55 -2.13 -7.64 -1.57
C GLU A 55 -1.79 -7.81 -0.09
N CYS A 56 -0.54 -7.53 0.30
CA CYS A 56 -0.12 -7.57 1.70
C CYS A 56 -0.90 -6.56 2.56
N LEU A 57 -1.08 -5.35 2.06
CA LEU A 57 -1.80 -4.30 2.78
C LEU A 57 -3.30 -4.60 2.88
N ASP A 58 -3.89 -5.13 1.83
CA ASP A 58 -5.30 -5.56 1.85
C ASP A 58 -5.51 -6.66 2.90
N GLU A 59 -4.59 -7.61 2.98
CA GLU A 59 -4.66 -8.68 3.98
C GLU A 59 -4.44 -8.15 5.40
N ALA A 60 -3.50 -7.22 5.58
CA ALA A 60 -3.30 -6.56 6.88
C ALA A 60 -4.57 -5.82 7.34
N LEU A 61 -5.24 -5.11 6.45
CA LEU A 61 -6.48 -4.42 6.77
C LEU A 61 -7.68 -5.37 6.95
N ARG A 62 -7.64 -6.53 6.29
CA ARG A 62 -8.63 -7.58 6.56
C ARG A 62 -8.50 -8.11 7.97
N CYS A 63 -7.27 -8.28 8.45
CA CYS A 63 -6.99 -8.72 9.82
C CYS A 63 -7.29 -7.63 10.86
N ASN A 64 -6.92 -6.39 10.56
CA ASN A 64 -7.13 -5.25 11.44
C ASN A 64 -7.53 -4.01 10.62
N PRO A 65 -8.85 -3.78 10.41
CA PRO A 65 -9.34 -2.64 9.63
C PRO A 65 -8.97 -1.26 10.18
N GLN A 66 -8.54 -1.19 11.44
CA GLN A 66 -8.15 0.05 12.12
C GLN A 66 -6.63 0.29 12.11
N ASP A 67 -5.87 -0.53 11.39
CA ASP A 67 -4.41 -0.38 11.34
C ASP A 67 -4.03 0.90 10.58
N GLY A 68 -3.71 1.95 11.35
CA GLY A 68 -3.33 3.25 10.81
C GLY A 68 -2.05 3.20 9.97
N SER A 69 -1.13 2.32 10.30
CA SER A 69 0.10 2.14 9.53
C SER A 69 -0.16 1.55 8.14
N ALA A 70 -1.04 0.57 8.05
CA ALA A 70 -1.46 0.00 6.78
C ALA A 70 -2.22 1.04 5.93
N HIS A 71 -3.11 1.81 6.52
CA HIS A 71 -3.79 2.91 5.84
C HIS A 71 -2.81 3.96 5.33
N TYR A 72 -1.80 4.31 6.12
CA TYR A 72 -0.77 5.25 5.70
C TYR A 72 0.00 4.76 4.45
N ILE A 73 0.43 3.51 4.44
CA ILE A 73 1.15 2.95 3.30
C ILE A 73 0.24 2.85 2.07
N LEU A 74 -1.03 2.46 2.24
CA LEU A 74 -1.99 2.45 1.13
C LEU A 74 -2.24 3.85 0.57
N GLY A 75 -2.37 4.84 1.42
CA GLY A 75 -2.51 6.23 0.98
C GLY A 75 -1.33 6.68 0.15
N ARG A 76 -0.12 6.37 0.59
CA ARG A 76 1.11 6.63 -0.18
C ARG A 76 1.13 5.84 -1.49
N PHE A 77 0.74 4.60 -1.45
CA PHE A 77 0.68 3.74 -2.63
C PHE A 77 -0.22 4.34 -3.73
N TYR A 78 -1.44 4.73 -3.37
CA TYR A 78 -2.34 5.39 -4.31
C TYR A 78 -1.81 6.73 -4.79
N ASN A 79 -1.19 7.51 -3.91
CA ASN A 79 -0.56 8.78 -4.29
C ASN A 79 0.56 8.58 -5.32
N GLU A 80 1.39 7.56 -5.17
CA GLU A 80 2.44 7.24 -6.14
C GLU A 80 1.87 6.72 -7.46
N LEU A 81 0.79 5.93 -7.43
CA LEU A 81 0.10 5.49 -8.64
C LEU A 81 -0.41 6.66 -9.48
N LEU A 82 -0.92 7.70 -8.82
CA LEU A 82 -1.44 8.89 -9.51
C LEU A 82 -0.36 9.66 -10.26
N LYS A 83 0.89 9.58 -9.82
CA LYS A 83 2.03 10.24 -10.46
C LYS A 83 2.54 9.50 -11.70
N LEU A 84 2.16 8.25 -11.88
CA LEU A 84 2.61 7.45 -13.00
C LEU A 84 2.00 7.94 -14.33
N PRO A 85 2.76 7.88 -15.45
CA PRO A 85 2.19 8.12 -16.76
C PRO A 85 1.04 7.17 -17.05
N TRP A 86 0.10 7.63 -17.85
CA TRP A 86 -1.08 6.86 -18.23
C TRP A 86 -0.74 5.48 -18.79
N ALA A 87 0.28 5.37 -19.63
CA ALA A 87 0.68 4.07 -20.18
C ALA A 87 1.11 3.08 -19.10
N VAL A 88 1.86 3.55 -18.10
CA VAL A 88 2.29 2.73 -16.97
C VAL A 88 1.10 2.35 -16.09
N ARG A 89 0.17 3.27 -15.87
CA ARG A 89 -1.07 3.00 -15.12
C ARG A 89 -1.93 1.96 -15.82
N SER A 90 -2.02 1.99 -17.14
CA SER A 90 -2.69 0.95 -17.93
C SER A 90 -2.03 -0.41 -17.77
N MET A 91 -0.70 -0.47 -17.77
CA MET A 91 0.04 -1.72 -17.51
C MET A 91 -0.24 -2.24 -16.11
N ALA A 92 -0.25 -1.37 -15.12
CA ALA A 92 -0.57 -1.73 -13.73
C ALA A 92 -1.98 -2.34 -13.64
N SER A 93 -2.94 -1.73 -14.29
CA SER A 93 -4.33 -2.22 -14.34
C SER A 93 -4.41 -3.60 -14.98
N SER A 94 -3.64 -3.86 -16.04
CA SER A 94 -3.64 -5.14 -16.75
C SER A 94 -3.12 -6.30 -15.90
N ILE A 95 -2.27 -6.05 -14.92
CA ILE A 95 -1.75 -7.07 -14.00
C ILE A 95 -2.52 -7.14 -12.66
N GLY A 96 -3.64 -6.43 -12.55
CA GLY A 96 -4.53 -6.50 -11.40
C GLY A 96 -4.26 -5.47 -10.30
N ILE A 97 -3.44 -4.45 -10.55
CA ILE A 97 -3.33 -3.30 -9.64
C ILE A 97 -4.51 -2.37 -9.95
N PRO A 98 -5.42 -2.14 -9.01
CA PRO A 98 -6.57 -1.27 -9.28
C PRO A 98 -6.11 0.16 -9.55
N SER A 99 -6.77 0.82 -10.49
CA SER A 99 -6.55 2.24 -10.73
C SER A 99 -7.04 3.01 -9.51
N GLY A 100 -6.11 3.65 -8.81
CA GLY A 100 -6.43 4.49 -7.67
C GLY A 100 -6.91 5.86 -8.10
N THR A 101 -7.73 6.48 -7.27
CA THR A 101 -8.12 7.88 -7.42
C THR A 101 -7.50 8.72 -6.30
N ALA A 102 -7.54 10.06 -6.48
CA ALA A 102 -7.14 10.97 -5.41
C ALA A 102 -8.00 10.76 -4.15
N ASP A 103 -9.28 10.45 -4.33
CA ASP A 103 -10.18 10.16 -3.21
C ASP A 103 -9.75 8.91 -2.43
N ASP A 104 -9.29 7.87 -3.12
CA ASP A 104 -8.75 6.68 -2.45
C ASP A 104 -7.53 7.02 -1.59
N ALA A 105 -6.59 7.78 -2.14
CA ALA A 105 -5.41 8.22 -1.41
C ALA A 105 -5.80 9.08 -0.19
N ILE A 106 -6.68 10.03 -0.38
CA ILE A 106 -7.16 10.92 0.70
C ILE A 106 -7.85 10.10 1.78
N ARG A 107 -8.74 9.18 1.42
CA ARG A 107 -9.47 8.35 2.39
C ARG A 107 -8.52 7.56 3.28
N HIS A 108 -7.54 6.88 2.71
CA HIS A 108 -6.59 6.10 3.50
C HIS A 108 -5.69 6.98 4.36
N LEU A 109 -5.23 8.12 3.85
CA LEU A 109 -4.42 9.06 4.64
C LEU A 109 -5.21 9.65 5.80
N GLU A 110 -6.48 9.99 5.59
CA GLU A 110 -7.37 10.46 6.67
C GLU A 110 -7.57 9.39 7.74
N LEU A 111 -7.77 8.13 7.35
CA LEU A 111 -7.91 7.02 8.28
C LEU A 111 -6.62 6.74 9.06
N SER A 112 -5.46 7.13 8.55
CA SER A 112 -4.17 6.94 9.21
C SER A 112 -3.85 8.00 10.26
N LYS A 113 -4.56 9.11 10.30
CA LYS A 113 -4.30 10.21 11.24
C LYS A 113 -4.40 9.73 12.69
N GLY A 114 -3.41 10.12 13.49
CA GLY A 114 -3.38 9.83 14.92
C GLY A 114 -2.96 8.43 15.29
N SER A 115 -2.80 7.52 14.32
CA SER A 115 -2.52 6.11 14.60
C SER A 115 -1.33 5.52 13.85
N SER A 116 -0.82 6.22 12.83
CA SER A 116 0.30 5.71 12.03
C SER A 116 1.69 6.11 12.56
N GLY A 117 1.78 7.14 13.41
CA GLY A 117 3.04 7.74 13.83
C GLY A 117 3.67 8.66 12.78
N HIS A 118 3.00 8.91 11.66
CA HIS A 118 3.51 9.71 10.53
C HIS A 118 2.67 10.96 10.24
N ASP A 119 2.04 11.54 11.26
CA ASP A 119 1.04 12.61 11.09
C ASP A 119 1.54 13.84 10.33
N LYS A 120 2.82 14.22 10.52
CA LYS A 120 3.40 15.35 9.77
C LYS A 120 3.45 15.06 8.27
N HIS A 121 3.86 13.87 7.89
CA HIS A 121 3.93 13.46 6.49
C HIS A 121 2.53 13.27 5.90
N VAL A 122 1.62 12.69 6.66
CA VAL A 122 0.21 12.57 6.29
C VAL A 122 -0.39 13.95 6.00
N GLY A 123 -0.18 14.90 6.89
CA GLY A 123 -0.65 16.27 6.71
C GLY A 123 -0.12 16.93 5.44
N LEU A 124 1.17 16.74 5.14
CA LEU A 124 1.78 17.26 3.92
C LEU A 124 1.18 16.62 2.65
N LEU A 125 1.03 15.32 2.65
CA LEU A 125 0.44 14.59 1.51
C LEU A 125 -1.02 15.00 1.29
N LEU A 126 -1.81 15.10 2.35
CA LEU A 126 -3.20 15.55 2.27
C LEU A 126 -3.30 16.97 1.74
N TYR A 127 -2.45 17.87 2.20
CA TYR A 127 -2.42 19.24 1.69
C TYR A 127 -2.19 19.25 0.17
N LYS A 128 -1.20 18.51 -0.31
CA LYS A 128 -0.90 18.42 -1.74
C LYS A 128 -2.07 17.84 -2.53
N LEU A 129 -2.66 16.76 -2.05
CA LEU A 129 -3.79 16.09 -2.72
C LEU A 129 -5.02 16.99 -2.79
N TYR A 130 -5.37 17.66 -1.69
CA TYR A 130 -6.51 18.59 -1.67
C TYR A 130 -6.29 19.78 -2.61
N LYS A 131 -5.06 20.28 -2.67
CA LYS A 131 -4.71 21.36 -3.57
C LYS A 131 -4.86 20.94 -5.04
N ASP A 132 -4.40 19.73 -5.38
CA ASP A 132 -4.48 19.21 -6.75
C ASP A 132 -5.92 18.94 -7.18
N VAL A 133 -6.76 18.44 -6.27
CA VAL A 133 -8.18 18.17 -6.54
C VAL A 133 -8.99 19.46 -6.67
N SER A 134 -8.63 20.54 -5.96
CA SER A 134 -9.35 21.81 -6.01
C SER A 134 -9.03 22.67 -7.25
N LEU A 135 -8.07 22.27 -8.04
CA LEU A 135 -7.73 22.92 -9.32
C LEU A 135 -8.49 22.26 -10.46
#